data_09eff15b6622f0b7d16ca535647b28c1
#
_entry.id   09eff15b6622f0b7d16ca535647b28c1
#
_cell.length_a   1.000
_cell.length_b   1.000
_cell.length_c   1.000
_cell.angle_alpha   90.00
_cell.angle_beta   90.00
_cell.angle_gamma   90.00
#
_symmetry.space_group_name_H-M   'P 1'
#
loop_
_entity.id
_entity.type
_entity.pdbx_description
1 polymer ?
#
loop_
_entity_poly.entity_id
_entity_poly.type
_entity_poly.pdbx_seq_one_letter_code
_entity_poly.pdbx_strand_id
1 'polypeptide(L)'
;GVSFTFVTILSYVGAQYGYGAVVGAVIVGGIFEGLLGLLAKYWRKIITPVVSGVVVTTIGYSLLTVGVRSFGGGYTENFGSLQNIMVGTITLVACLLFNILAKSFWKQLSVLFGLFVGYVVSLCLGMVDLSGILSNGIIAFPTILPVTPEFNINAIISVCIIFMVSAAETIGDTAAVVAKGLDREITESEISGSLACDGFSSSITGIFGCPPVTSFSQNVGLVAMTKVVNRFTIMTGAMFMILAGFVPPIGAFFSSIPESVLGGCTLMMFGTIVVSGIEMLARAGFTQRNIIIIALSLAIGIGFTSVTEAEIWAIFPKMIQDIFSGNCVAVVFVVSIILNLVLPKNMEIEKLAEAA
;
A
#
# COMPACT_ATOMS: atom_id res chain seq x y z
N GLY A 1 -4.10 -3.23 -8.32
CA GLY A 1 -2.84 -2.60 -8.79
C GLY A 1 -1.68 -2.99 -7.91
N VAL A 2 -0.49 -2.39 -8.12
CA VAL A 2 0.68 -2.64 -7.27
C VAL A 2 0.43 -2.09 -5.86
N SER A 3 0.68 -2.90 -4.84
CA SER A 3 0.38 -2.54 -3.46
C SER A 3 1.46 -1.66 -2.82
N PHE A 4 1.05 -0.53 -2.26
CA PHE A 4 1.94 0.32 -1.46
C PHE A 4 2.33 -0.31 -0.12
N THR A 5 1.53 -1.24 0.39
CA THR A 5 1.78 -1.97 1.64
C THR A 5 3.12 -2.70 1.62
N PHE A 6 3.55 -3.16 0.45
CA PHE A 6 4.80 -3.90 0.28
C PHE A 6 6.03 -3.02 0.06
N VAL A 7 5.91 -1.72 -0.19
CA VAL A 7 7.05 -0.85 -0.56
C VAL A 7 8.18 -0.95 0.44
N THR A 8 7.89 -0.79 1.72
CA THR A 8 8.91 -0.77 2.78
C THR A 8 9.62 -2.11 2.91
N ILE A 9 8.86 -3.22 2.94
CA ILE A 9 9.44 -4.55 3.13
C ILE A 9 10.22 -5.02 1.90
N LEU A 10 9.71 -4.76 0.69
CA LEU A 10 10.43 -5.15 -0.52
C LEU A 10 11.71 -4.34 -0.71
N SER A 11 11.72 -3.05 -0.35
CA SER A 11 12.93 -2.23 -0.32
C SER A 11 13.94 -2.78 0.66
N TYR A 12 13.52 -3.18 1.87
CA TYR A 12 14.38 -3.78 2.87
C TYR A 12 14.95 -5.14 2.40
N VAL A 13 14.07 -6.04 1.91
CA VAL A 13 14.50 -7.36 1.41
C VAL A 13 15.46 -7.22 0.21
N GLY A 14 15.15 -6.30 -0.70
CA GLY A 14 15.99 -6.02 -1.87
C GLY A 14 17.38 -5.50 -1.49
N ALA A 15 17.46 -4.63 -0.48
CA ALA A 15 18.72 -4.09 0.02
C ALA A 15 19.56 -5.13 0.78
N GLN A 16 18.93 -6.05 1.54
CA GLN A 16 19.62 -7.03 2.36
C GLN A 16 19.97 -8.33 1.62
N TYR A 17 19.08 -8.80 0.76
CA TYR A 17 19.16 -10.14 0.15
C TYR A 17 19.19 -10.12 -1.38
N GLY A 18 19.06 -8.94 -1.99
CA GLY A 18 19.00 -8.79 -3.44
C GLY A 18 17.60 -8.99 -4.05
N TYR A 19 17.47 -8.62 -5.33
CA TYR A 19 16.18 -8.64 -6.00
C TYR A 19 15.66 -10.07 -6.29
N GLY A 20 16.56 -11.05 -6.42
CA GLY A 20 16.19 -12.47 -6.53
C GLY A 20 15.39 -12.96 -5.32
N ALA A 21 15.78 -12.54 -4.11
CA ALA A 21 15.06 -12.85 -2.89
C ALA A 21 13.70 -12.15 -2.81
N VAL A 22 13.57 -10.95 -3.37
CA VAL A 22 12.27 -10.26 -3.51
C VAL A 22 11.34 -11.09 -4.39
N VAL A 23 11.80 -11.50 -5.57
CA VAL A 23 11.00 -12.32 -6.51
C VAL A 23 10.57 -13.64 -5.87
N GLY A 24 11.51 -14.37 -5.24
CA GLY A 24 11.20 -15.62 -4.55
C GLY A 24 10.19 -15.45 -3.42
N ALA A 25 10.34 -14.39 -2.61
CA ALA A 25 9.44 -14.10 -1.50
C ALA A 25 8.04 -13.67 -1.98
N VAL A 26 7.93 -12.92 -3.07
CA VAL A 26 6.64 -12.53 -3.67
C VAL A 26 5.89 -13.75 -4.21
N ILE A 27 6.58 -14.65 -4.91
CA ILE A 27 5.96 -15.88 -5.44
C ILE A 27 5.38 -16.73 -4.29
N VAL A 28 6.20 -17.00 -3.28
CA VAL A 28 5.77 -17.84 -2.14
C VAL A 28 4.72 -17.13 -1.29
N GLY A 29 4.92 -15.84 -1.00
CA GLY A 29 3.98 -15.03 -0.22
C GLY A 29 2.62 -14.90 -0.88
N GLY A 30 2.56 -14.75 -2.21
CA GLY A 30 1.30 -14.71 -2.94
C GLY A 30 0.56 -16.06 -2.90
N ILE A 31 1.27 -17.20 -3.01
CA ILE A 31 0.65 -18.53 -2.79
C ILE A 31 0.11 -18.61 -1.36
N PHE A 32 0.87 -18.15 -0.38
CA PHE A 32 0.45 -18.12 1.02
C PHE A 32 -0.84 -17.30 1.21
N GLU A 33 -0.91 -16.07 0.69
CA GLU A 33 -2.13 -15.26 0.76
C GLU A 33 -3.31 -15.89 0.01
N GLY A 34 -3.06 -16.48 -1.17
CA GLY A 34 -4.07 -17.20 -1.93
C GLY A 34 -4.70 -18.34 -1.13
N LEU A 35 -3.87 -19.13 -0.43
CA LEU A 35 -4.32 -20.18 0.47
C LEU A 35 -5.05 -19.63 1.69
N LEU A 36 -4.55 -18.53 2.29
CA LEU A 36 -5.26 -17.82 3.35
C LEU A 36 -6.64 -17.37 2.89
N GLY A 37 -6.76 -16.87 1.65
CA GLY A 37 -8.03 -16.48 1.05
C GLY A 37 -9.02 -17.64 1.00
N LEU A 38 -8.60 -18.81 0.53
CA LEU A 38 -9.44 -20.01 0.51
C LEU A 38 -9.87 -20.46 1.92
N LEU A 39 -9.05 -20.17 2.93
CA LEU A 39 -9.31 -20.49 4.33
C LEU A 39 -9.90 -19.30 5.12
N ALA A 40 -10.30 -18.21 4.48
CA ALA A 40 -10.74 -16.97 5.11
C ALA A 40 -11.88 -17.18 6.13
N LYS A 41 -12.76 -18.15 5.89
CA LYS A 41 -13.86 -18.51 6.80
C LYS A 41 -13.39 -18.76 8.25
N TYR A 42 -12.19 -19.30 8.43
CA TYR A 42 -11.70 -19.72 9.75
C TYR A 42 -11.01 -18.60 10.51
N TRP A 43 -10.29 -17.71 9.83
CA TRP A 43 -9.42 -16.72 10.48
C TRP A 43 -9.90 -15.27 10.36
N ARG A 44 -10.81 -14.93 9.42
CA ARG A 44 -11.28 -13.54 9.23
C ARG A 44 -11.83 -12.87 10.50
N LYS A 45 -12.35 -13.67 11.45
CA LYS A 45 -12.89 -13.17 12.72
C LYS A 45 -11.81 -12.55 13.63
N ILE A 46 -10.54 -12.85 13.39
CA ILE A 46 -9.40 -12.30 14.13
C ILE A 46 -9.14 -10.86 13.68
N ILE A 47 -9.39 -10.57 12.40
CA ILE A 47 -9.20 -9.24 11.83
C ILE A 47 -10.48 -8.42 12.04
N THR A 48 -10.46 -7.62 13.11
CA THR A 48 -11.55 -6.71 13.42
C THR A 48 -11.35 -5.36 12.70
N PRO A 49 -12.40 -4.54 12.52
CA PRO A 49 -12.26 -3.21 11.93
C PRO A 49 -11.23 -2.32 12.63
N VAL A 50 -11.01 -2.50 13.94
CA VAL A 50 -9.97 -1.78 14.68
C VAL A 50 -8.59 -2.20 14.23
N VAL A 51 -8.33 -3.50 14.10
CA VAL A 51 -7.05 -4.04 13.62
C VAL A 51 -6.76 -3.50 12.21
N SER A 52 -7.71 -3.62 11.28
CA SER A 52 -7.56 -3.09 9.92
C SER A 52 -7.31 -1.58 9.92
N GLY A 53 -8.06 -0.81 10.71
CA GLY A 53 -7.90 0.65 10.78
C GLY A 53 -6.54 1.08 11.31
N VAL A 54 -6.02 0.44 12.36
CA VAL A 54 -4.66 0.72 12.89
C VAL A 54 -3.59 0.40 11.86
N VAL A 55 -3.73 -0.72 11.18
CA VAL A 55 -2.80 -1.18 10.15
C VAL A 55 -2.77 -0.21 8.96
N VAL A 56 -3.94 0.15 8.40
CA VAL A 56 -4.03 1.10 7.28
C VAL A 56 -3.47 2.48 7.66
N THR A 57 -3.75 2.96 8.88
CA THR A 57 -3.15 4.20 9.40
C THR A 57 -1.63 4.11 9.41
N THR A 58 -1.07 2.98 9.86
CA THR A 58 0.38 2.77 9.94
C THR A 58 1.02 2.65 8.54
N ILE A 59 0.35 1.98 7.59
CA ILE A 59 0.80 1.93 6.19
C ILE A 59 0.95 3.36 5.65
N GLY A 60 -0.11 4.16 5.76
CA GLY A 60 -0.06 5.55 5.32
C GLY A 60 1.07 6.33 6.01
N TYR A 61 1.24 6.18 7.32
CA TYR A 61 2.31 6.82 8.09
C TYR A 61 3.71 6.41 7.60
N SER A 62 3.95 5.13 7.39
CA SER A 62 5.26 4.62 6.91
C SER A 62 5.63 5.16 5.52
N LEU A 63 4.63 5.41 4.69
CA LEU A 63 4.81 5.93 3.34
C LEU A 63 5.06 7.44 3.29
N LEU A 64 4.73 8.21 4.34
CA LEU A 64 4.98 9.65 4.36
C LEU A 64 6.47 9.98 4.18
N THR A 65 7.36 9.21 4.81
CA THR A 65 8.81 9.39 4.66
C THR A 65 9.28 9.10 3.24
N VAL A 66 8.70 8.07 2.59
CA VAL A 66 8.97 7.75 1.17
C VAL A 66 8.50 8.90 0.29
N GLY A 67 7.29 9.41 0.51
CA GLY A 67 6.73 10.56 -0.22
C GLY A 67 7.59 11.82 -0.10
N VAL A 68 8.06 12.15 1.11
CA VAL A 68 8.95 13.31 1.33
C VAL A 68 10.31 13.11 0.63
N ARG A 69 10.85 11.89 0.67
CA ARG A 69 12.10 11.58 -0.04
C ARG A 69 11.94 11.77 -1.55
N SER A 70 10.91 11.21 -2.16
CA SER A 70 10.63 11.43 -3.58
C SER A 70 10.38 12.90 -3.90
N PHE A 71 9.68 13.64 -3.03
CA PHE A 71 9.46 15.09 -3.16
C PHE A 71 10.77 15.87 -3.25
N GLY A 72 11.78 15.47 -2.48
CA GLY A 72 13.13 16.05 -2.52
C GLY A 72 13.97 15.64 -3.73
N GLY A 73 13.51 14.69 -4.56
CA GLY A 73 14.26 14.18 -5.72
C GLY A 73 14.78 12.74 -5.58
N GLY A 74 14.28 11.98 -4.60
CA GLY A 74 14.58 10.57 -4.42
C GLY A 74 15.99 10.28 -3.90
N TYR A 75 16.68 9.33 -4.52
CA TYR A 75 18.05 8.93 -4.18
C TYR A 75 19.11 9.54 -5.11
N THR A 76 18.84 10.72 -5.65
CA THR A 76 19.75 11.41 -6.56
C THR A 76 20.73 12.32 -5.80
N GLU A 77 21.88 12.62 -6.43
CA GLU A 77 22.88 13.56 -5.88
C GLU A 77 22.30 14.97 -5.64
N ASN A 78 21.27 15.32 -6.40
CA ASN A 78 20.56 16.60 -6.32
C ASN A 78 19.40 16.61 -5.31
N PHE A 79 19.37 15.64 -4.36
CA PHE A 79 18.34 15.59 -3.33
C PHE A 79 18.26 16.91 -2.56
N GLY A 80 17.04 17.42 -2.37
CA GLY A 80 16.79 18.68 -1.66
C GLY A 80 17.15 19.95 -2.44
N SER A 81 17.52 19.82 -3.74
CA SER A 81 17.78 21.00 -4.56
C SER A 81 16.52 21.88 -4.69
N LEU A 82 16.73 23.19 -4.84
CA LEU A 82 15.63 24.14 -5.03
C LEU A 82 14.74 23.74 -6.21
N GLN A 83 15.34 23.21 -7.27
CA GLN A 83 14.63 22.75 -8.46
C GLN A 83 13.68 21.60 -8.16
N ASN A 84 14.13 20.58 -7.43
CA ASN A 84 13.30 19.44 -7.02
C ASN A 84 12.15 19.88 -6.11
N ILE A 85 12.45 20.72 -5.11
CA ILE A 85 11.43 21.23 -4.18
C ILE A 85 10.40 22.10 -4.90
N MET A 86 10.82 22.95 -5.85
CA MET A 86 9.89 23.75 -6.66
C MET A 86 8.96 22.87 -7.50
N VAL A 87 9.51 21.89 -8.22
CA VAL A 87 8.72 20.98 -9.05
C VAL A 87 7.75 20.17 -8.20
N GLY A 88 8.20 19.59 -7.09
CA GLY A 88 7.34 18.86 -6.15
C GLY A 88 6.22 19.75 -5.59
N THR A 89 6.53 20.99 -5.23
CA THR A 89 5.54 21.96 -4.72
C THR A 89 4.51 22.33 -5.78
N ILE A 90 4.95 22.64 -7.01
CA ILE A 90 4.03 22.94 -8.12
C ILE A 90 3.10 21.76 -8.40
N THR A 91 3.64 20.55 -8.41
CA THR A 91 2.86 19.33 -8.60
C THR A 91 1.82 19.14 -7.50
N LEU A 92 2.23 19.27 -6.23
CA LEU A 92 1.33 19.15 -5.08
C LEU A 92 0.22 20.21 -5.12
N VAL A 93 0.59 21.47 -5.38
CA VAL A 93 -0.38 22.57 -5.50
C VAL A 93 -1.33 22.33 -6.67
N ALA A 94 -0.86 21.82 -7.80
CA ALA A 94 -1.71 21.48 -8.95
C ALA A 94 -2.70 20.34 -8.58
N CYS A 95 -2.24 19.28 -7.89
CA CYS A 95 -3.13 18.23 -7.38
C CYS A 95 -4.22 18.81 -6.46
N LEU A 96 -3.82 19.67 -5.52
CA LEU A 96 -4.72 20.27 -4.53
C LEU A 96 -5.73 21.20 -5.17
N LEU A 97 -5.29 22.11 -6.04
CA LEU A 97 -6.17 23.05 -6.73
C LEU A 97 -7.18 22.32 -7.60
N PHE A 98 -6.74 21.30 -8.35
CA PHE A 98 -7.66 20.51 -9.16
C PHE A 98 -8.64 19.72 -8.27
N ASN A 99 -8.19 19.16 -7.16
CA ASN A 99 -9.06 18.47 -6.20
C ASN A 99 -10.15 19.40 -5.61
N ILE A 100 -9.83 20.69 -5.37
CA ILE A 100 -10.78 21.67 -4.84
C ILE A 100 -11.73 22.17 -5.93
N LEU A 101 -11.23 22.45 -7.12
CA LEU A 101 -12.00 23.09 -8.20
C LEU A 101 -12.83 22.08 -9.00
N ALA A 102 -12.36 20.86 -9.14
CA ALA A 102 -13.03 19.83 -9.91
C ALA A 102 -14.27 19.29 -9.18
N LYS A 103 -15.29 18.92 -9.96
CA LYS A 103 -16.56 18.37 -9.44
C LYS A 103 -16.71 16.90 -9.83
N SER A 104 -17.36 16.14 -8.94
CA SER A 104 -17.75 14.75 -9.22
C SER A 104 -16.57 13.89 -9.68
N PHE A 105 -16.72 13.20 -10.78
CA PHE A 105 -15.72 12.29 -11.38
C PHE A 105 -14.33 12.93 -11.56
N TRP A 106 -14.28 14.18 -12.03
CA TRP A 106 -13.02 14.88 -12.30
C TRP A 106 -12.15 15.07 -11.05
N LYS A 107 -12.76 15.13 -9.88
CA LYS A 107 -12.05 15.23 -8.60
C LYS A 107 -11.12 14.04 -8.36
N GLN A 108 -11.49 12.85 -8.82
CA GLN A 108 -10.68 11.64 -8.70
C GLN A 108 -9.43 11.66 -9.59
N LEU A 109 -9.44 12.48 -10.63
CA LEU A 109 -8.30 12.65 -11.54
C LEU A 109 -7.31 13.73 -11.07
N SER A 110 -7.46 14.24 -9.86
CA SER A 110 -6.59 15.33 -9.34
C SER A 110 -5.12 14.95 -9.32
N VAL A 111 -4.80 13.72 -8.94
CA VAL A 111 -3.42 13.21 -8.91
C VAL A 111 -2.86 13.12 -10.34
N LEU A 112 -3.64 12.61 -11.29
CA LEU A 112 -3.23 12.54 -12.70
C LEU A 112 -3.01 13.92 -13.31
N PHE A 113 -3.87 14.88 -12.98
CA PHE A 113 -3.73 16.26 -13.44
C PHE A 113 -2.46 16.91 -12.86
N GLY A 114 -2.21 16.73 -11.55
CA GLY A 114 -0.99 17.24 -10.92
C GLY A 114 0.28 16.61 -11.52
N LEU A 115 0.26 15.30 -11.77
CA LEU A 115 1.35 14.59 -12.43
C LEU A 115 1.61 15.17 -13.83
N PHE A 116 0.56 15.43 -14.61
CA PHE A 116 0.67 16.05 -15.93
C PHE A 116 1.29 17.44 -15.86
N VAL A 117 0.83 18.31 -14.94
CA VAL A 117 1.38 19.66 -14.76
C VAL A 117 2.83 19.59 -14.31
N GLY A 118 3.15 18.75 -13.33
CA GLY A 118 4.52 18.56 -12.83
C GLY A 118 5.46 18.05 -13.92
N TYR A 119 5.00 17.10 -14.74
CA TYR A 119 5.76 16.57 -15.86
C TYR A 119 6.07 17.64 -16.92
N VAL A 120 5.07 18.45 -17.30
CA VAL A 120 5.26 19.56 -18.25
C VAL A 120 6.27 20.58 -17.70
N VAL A 121 6.17 20.95 -16.41
CA VAL A 121 7.14 21.85 -15.78
C VAL A 121 8.54 21.26 -15.79
N SER A 122 8.67 19.96 -15.47
CA SER A 122 9.95 19.24 -15.51
C SER A 122 10.57 19.19 -16.90
N LEU A 123 9.75 19.03 -17.93
CA LEU A 123 10.19 19.11 -19.34
C LEU A 123 10.76 20.48 -19.65
N CYS A 124 10.07 21.56 -19.25
CA CYS A 124 10.55 22.95 -19.45
C CYS A 124 11.86 23.23 -18.72
N LEU A 125 12.10 22.56 -17.60
CA LEU A 125 13.33 22.70 -16.81
C LEU A 125 14.46 21.76 -17.25
N GLY A 126 14.22 20.91 -18.28
CA GLY A 126 15.22 19.97 -18.77
C GLY A 126 15.55 18.80 -17.81
N MET A 127 14.61 18.46 -16.92
CA MET A 127 14.80 17.38 -15.93
C MET A 127 14.40 16.00 -16.47
N VAL A 128 13.80 15.93 -17.65
CA VAL A 128 13.25 14.69 -18.22
C VAL A 128 14.14 14.23 -19.36
N ASP A 129 14.59 12.98 -19.29
CA ASP A 129 15.30 12.33 -20.39
C ASP A 129 14.33 11.48 -21.22
N LEU A 130 14.09 11.92 -22.45
CA LEU A 130 13.21 11.24 -23.41
C LEU A 130 13.98 10.29 -24.34
N SER A 131 15.31 10.27 -24.28
CA SER A 131 16.17 9.52 -25.22
C SER A 131 15.92 8.00 -25.17
N GLY A 132 15.53 7.48 -24.02
CA GLY A 132 15.25 6.06 -23.79
C GLY A 132 13.87 5.56 -24.21
N ILE A 133 12.93 6.44 -24.57
CA ILE A 133 11.51 6.04 -24.78
C ILE A 133 11.34 5.07 -25.94
N LEU A 134 12.10 5.24 -27.02
CA LEU A 134 12.01 4.38 -28.21
C LEU A 134 13.14 3.34 -28.32
N SER A 135 14.05 3.29 -27.34
CA SER A 135 15.24 2.43 -27.39
C SER A 135 14.92 0.93 -27.39
N ASN A 136 13.80 0.53 -26.79
CA ASN A 136 13.42 -0.89 -26.62
C ASN A 136 12.37 -1.38 -27.63
N GLY A 137 12.21 -0.65 -28.75
CA GLY A 137 11.21 -0.98 -29.78
C GLY A 137 9.78 -0.59 -29.36
N ILE A 138 8.82 -0.84 -30.26
CA ILE A 138 7.41 -0.46 -30.06
C ILE A 138 6.62 -1.57 -29.35
N ILE A 139 6.99 -2.83 -29.56
CA ILE A 139 6.31 -4.00 -28.98
C ILE A 139 7.35 -4.92 -28.37
N ALA A 140 7.11 -5.35 -27.14
CA ALA A 140 7.89 -6.37 -26.46
C ALA A 140 6.98 -7.36 -25.73
N PHE A 141 7.43 -8.61 -25.64
CA PHE A 141 6.73 -9.62 -24.86
C PHE A 141 7.31 -9.68 -23.43
N PRO A 142 6.46 -9.91 -22.42
CA PRO A 142 6.92 -10.06 -21.04
C PRO A 142 7.91 -11.22 -20.92
N THR A 143 9.01 -10.99 -20.23
CA THR A 143 9.99 -12.04 -19.94
C THR A 143 9.57 -12.79 -18.69
N ILE A 144 9.48 -14.12 -18.79
CA ILE A 144 9.22 -14.98 -17.63
C ILE A 144 10.53 -15.13 -16.86
N LEU A 145 10.47 -14.91 -15.53
CA LEU A 145 11.60 -14.97 -14.62
C LEU A 145 12.81 -14.11 -15.09
N PRO A 146 12.61 -12.78 -15.26
CA PRO A 146 13.68 -11.89 -15.71
C PRO A 146 14.87 -11.87 -14.73
N VAL A 147 14.61 -12.23 -13.47
CA VAL A 147 15.60 -12.44 -12.43
C VAL A 147 15.40 -13.81 -11.82
N THR A 148 16.48 -14.54 -11.58
CA THR A 148 16.42 -15.87 -10.94
C THR A 148 15.87 -15.74 -9.52
N PRO A 149 14.76 -16.42 -9.17
CA PRO A 149 14.22 -16.38 -7.82
C PRO A 149 15.18 -17.02 -6.82
N GLU A 150 15.41 -16.35 -5.71
CA GLU A 150 16.13 -16.89 -4.56
C GLU A 150 15.16 -17.07 -3.39
N PHE A 151 15.18 -18.27 -2.79
CA PHE A 151 14.24 -18.62 -1.72
C PHE A 151 14.92 -18.46 -0.34
N ASN A 152 15.07 -17.19 0.10
CA ASN A 152 15.57 -16.87 1.42
C ASN A 152 14.43 -16.95 2.44
N ILE A 153 14.59 -17.77 3.49
CA ILE A 153 13.53 -18.03 4.47
C ILE A 153 13.14 -16.76 5.25
N ASN A 154 14.10 -15.90 5.60
CA ASN A 154 13.82 -14.65 6.33
C ASN A 154 13.04 -13.67 5.45
N ALA A 155 13.43 -13.55 4.17
CA ALA A 155 12.72 -12.73 3.20
C ALA A 155 11.27 -13.24 2.99
N ILE A 156 11.10 -14.56 2.84
CA ILE A 156 9.78 -15.19 2.67
C ILE A 156 8.89 -14.90 3.88
N ILE A 157 9.37 -15.13 5.09
CA ILE A 157 8.57 -14.92 6.31
C ILE A 157 8.20 -13.44 6.45
N SER A 158 9.15 -12.53 6.23
CA SER A 158 8.90 -11.09 6.29
C SER A 158 7.80 -10.65 5.32
N VAL A 159 7.87 -11.14 4.08
CA VAL A 159 6.90 -10.81 3.04
C VAL A 159 5.54 -11.49 3.31
N CYS A 160 5.52 -12.74 3.82
CA CYS A 160 4.28 -13.42 4.22
C CYS A 160 3.52 -12.66 5.33
N ILE A 161 4.23 -12.07 6.29
CA ILE A 161 3.58 -11.24 7.32
C ILE A 161 2.90 -10.03 6.67
N ILE A 162 3.54 -9.40 5.70
CA ILE A 162 2.92 -8.28 4.98
C ILE A 162 1.76 -8.73 4.08
N PHE A 163 1.81 -9.92 3.53
CA PHE A 163 0.64 -10.51 2.85
C PHE A 163 -0.55 -10.71 3.79
N MET A 164 -0.33 -11.02 5.06
CA MET A 164 -1.42 -11.03 6.06
C MET A 164 -1.97 -9.62 6.33
N VAL A 165 -1.10 -8.61 6.30
CA VAL A 165 -1.49 -7.19 6.40
C VAL A 165 -2.32 -6.80 5.18
N SER A 166 -1.86 -7.11 3.98
CA SER A 166 -2.58 -6.90 2.71
C SER A 166 -3.96 -7.58 2.73
N ALA A 167 -4.04 -8.81 3.23
CA ALA A 167 -5.30 -9.52 3.38
C ALA A 167 -6.30 -8.76 4.28
N ALA A 168 -5.83 -8.10 5.35
CA ALA A 168 -6.68 -7.27 6.20
C ALA A 168 -7.19 -6.02 5.47
N GLU A 169 -6.35 -5.38 4.65
CA GLU A 169 -6.72 -4.25 3.80
C GLU A 169 -7.76 -4.69 2.76
N THR A 170 -7.52 -5.78 2.04
CA THR A 170 -8.41 -6.32 1.00
C THR A 170 -9.79 -6.68 1.54
N ILE A 171 -9.89 -7.26 2.75
CA ILE A 171 -11.19 -7.50 3.40
C ILE A 171 -11.96 -6.20 3.60
N GLY A 172 -11.29 -5.15 4.10
CA GLY A 172 -11.87 -3.84 4.32
C GLY A 172 -12.36 -3.19 3.03
N ASP A 173 -11.53 -3.18 2.00
CA ASP A 173 -11.83 -2.59 0.69
C ASP A 173 -12.95 -3.33 -0.02
N THR A 174 -12.91 -4.65 -0.04
CA THR A 174 -13.96 -5.47 -0.69
C THR A 174 -15.30 -5.27 0.00
N ALA A 175 -15.33 -5.23 1.34
CA ALA A 175 -16.54 -4.93 2.09
C ALA A 175 -17.08 -3.53 1.76
N ALA A 176 -16.20 -2.54 1.68
CA ALA A 176 -16.59 -1.17 1.36
C ALA A 176 -17.08 -1.00 -0.09
N VAL A 177 -16.47 -1.70 -1.07
CA VAL A 177 -16.93 -1.71 -2.47
C VAL A 177 -18.31 -2.35 -2.58
N VAL A 178 -18.54 -3.50 -1.93
CA VAL A 178 -19.85 -4.16 -1.94
C VAL A 178 -20.92 -3.28 -1.28
N ALA A 179 -20.62 -2.71 -0.12
CA ALA A 179 -21.56 -1.86 0.59
C ALA A 179 -21.92 -0.58 -0.19
N LYS A 180 -20.92 0.07 -0.80
CA LYS A 180 -21.14 1.34 -1.54
C LYS A 180 -21.58 1.15 -2.99
N GLY A 181 -21.15 0.04 -3.62
CA GLY A 181 -21.47 -0.25 -5.03
C GLY A 181 -22.77 -1.02 -5.23
N LEU A 182 -23.02 -2.02 -4.37
CA LEU A 182 -24.14 -2.95 -4.48
C LEU A 182 -25.22 -2.74 -3.40
N ASP A 183 -25.01 -1.79 -2.47
CA ASP A 183 -25.91 -1.44 -1.37
C ASP A 183 -26.35 -2.67 -0.54
N ARG A 184 -25.42 -3.60 -0.26
CA ARG A 184 -25.63 -4.81 0.55
C ARG A 184 -24.39 -5.18 1.36
N GLU A 185 -24.52 -6.14 2.25
CA GLU A 185 -23.39 -6.71 2.97
C GLU A 185 -22.59 -7.68 2.11
N ILE A 186 -21.30 -7.81 2.45
CA ILE A 186 -20.36 -8.72 1.79
C ILE A 186 -20.61 -10.16 2.23
N THR A 187 -20.53 -11.09 1.29
CA THR A 187 -20.63 -12.53 1.55
C THR A 187 -19.28 -13.17 1.87
N GLU A 188 -19.29 -14.34 2.51
CA GLU A 188 -18.07 -15.10 2.81
C GLU A 188 -17.32 -15.52 1.53
N SER A 189 -18.05 -15.89 0.49
CA SER A 189 -17.44 -16.29 -0.79
C SER A 189 -16.77 -15.11 -1.51
N GLU A 190 -17.28 -13.90 -1.35
CA GLU A 190 -16.67 -12.69 -1.93
C GLU A 190 -15.36 -12.34 -1.22
N ILE A 191 -15.33 -12.44 0.11
CA ILE A 191 -14.08 -12.25 0.88
C ILE A 191 -13.04 -13.29 0.47
N SER A 192 -13.43 -14.56 0.46
CA SER A 192 -12.54 -15.67 0.07
C SER A 192 -12.01 -15.51 -1.35
N GLY A 193 -12.89 -15.17 -2.29
CA GLY A 193 -12.53 -14.98 -3.70
C GLY A 193 -11.62 -13.77 -3.92
N SER A 194 -11.86 -12.65 -3.22
CA SER A 194 -11.05 -11.44 -3.31
C SER A 194 -9.62 -11.70 -2.83
N LEU A 195 -9.46 -12.28 -1.64
CA LEU A 195 -8.16 -12.63 -1.07
C LEU A 195 -7.40 -13.67 -1.91
N ALA A 196 -8.11 -14.72 -2.36
CA ALA A 196 -7.49 -15.74 -3.22
C ALA A 196 -7.01 -15.13 -4.54
N CYS A 197 -7.78 -14.20 -5.11
CA CYS A 197 -7.39 -13.50 -6.33
C CYS A 197 -6.15 -12.63 -6.10
N ASP A 198 -6.09 -11.84 -5.04
CA ASP A 198 -4.95 -10.98 -4.72
C ASP A 198 -3.67 -11.82 -4.55
N GLY A 199 -3.73 -12.89 -3.76
CA GLY A 199 -2.58 -13.75 -3.51
C GLY A 199 -2.08 -14.45 -4.76
N PHE A 200 -2.93 -15.18 -5.48
CA PHE A 200 -2.49 -15.90 -6.67
C PHE A 200 -2.07 -14.95 -7.81
N SER A 201 -2.72 -13.79 -7.95
CA SER A 201 -2.27 -12.77 -8.91
C SER A 201 -0.90 -12.23 -8.54
N SER A 202 -0.62 -12.01 -7.25
CA SER A 202 0.69 -11.59 -6.74
C SER A 202 1.78 -12.63 -7.03
N SER A 203 1.46 -13.92 -6.93
CA SER A 203 2.42 -14.97 -7.34
C SER A 203 2.71 -14.93 -8.83
N ILE A 204 1.67 -14.70 -9.65
CA ILE A 204 1.84 -14.57 -11.11
C ILE A 204 2.69 -13.33 -11.44
N THR A 205 2.42 -12.17 -10.81
CA THR A 205 3.24 -10.97 -11.04
C THR A 205 4.69 -11.18 -10.59
N GLY A 206 4.92 -11.91 -9.49
CA GLY A 206 6.26 -12.31 -9.05
C GLY A 206 7.02 -13.13 -10.09
N ILE A 207 6.37 -14.02 -10.84
CA ILE A 207 6.99 -14.76 -11.96
C ILE A 207 7.46 -13.82 -13.08
N PHE A 208 6.80 -12.68 -13.27
CA PHE A 208 7.23 -11.64 -14.21
C PHE A 208 8.20 -10.62 -13.58
N GLY A 209 8.68 -10.87 -12.35
CA GLY A 209 9.57 -9.96 -11.65
C GLY A 209 8.90 -8.68 -11.18
N CYS A 210 7.58 -8.66 -11.05
CA CYS A 210 6.82 -7.50 -10.61
C CYS A 210 6.47 -7.57 -9.11
N PRO A 211 6.22 -6.40 -8.46
CA PRO A 211 5.73 -6.37 -7.09
C PRO A 211 4.34 -6.99 -6.94
N PRO A 212 3.92 -7.33 -5.70
CA PRO A 212 2.58 -7.83 -5.41
C PRO A 212 1.48 -6.85 -5.81
N VAL A 213 0.31 -7.38 -6.11
CA VAL A 213 -0.89 -6.62 -6.43
C VAL A 213 -1.92 -6.77 -5.32
N THR A 214 -2.76 -5.73 -5.14
CA THR A 214 -3.86 -5.71 -4.18
C THR A 214 -5.00 -4.83 -4.65
N SER A 215 -6.09 -4.80 -3.88
CA SER A 215 -7.15 -3.81 -4.00
C SER A 215 -6.62 -2.41 -3.69
N PHE A 216 -7.30 -1.36 -4.18
CA PHE A 216 -7.01 0.02 -3.85
C PHE A 216 -8.21 0.67 -3.16
N SER A 217 -8.01 1.14 -1.93
CA SER A 217 -9.03 1.85 -1.14
C SER A 217 -9.59 3.09 -1.86
N GLN A 218 -8.79 3.75 -2.71
CA GLN A 218 -9.20 4.88 -3.54
C GLN A 218 -10.31 4.50 -4.53
N ASN A 219 -10.29 3.26 -5.05
CA ASN A 219 -11.31 2.76 -5.96
C ASN A 219 -12.69 2.62 -5.29
N VAL A 220 -12.73 2.43 -3.97
CA VAL A 220 -13.97 2.44 -3.19
C VAL A 220 -14.72 3.75 -3.35
N GLY A 221 -13.99 4.89 -3.33
CA GLY A 221 -14.56 6.21 -3.58
C GLY A 221 -15.07 6.37 -5.00
N LEU A 222 -14.33 5.85 -6.00
CA LEU A 222 -14.73 5.88 -7.41
C LEU A 222 -16.01 5.07 -7.64
N VAL A 223 -16.08 3.86 -7.11
CA VAL A 223 -17.28 2.99 -7.21
C VAL A 223 -18.47 3.64 -6.51
N ALA A 224 -18.28 4.24 -5.33
CA ALA A 224 -19.34 4.94 -4.61
C ALA A 224 -19.96 6.08 -5.43
N MET A 225 -19.15 6.79 -6.23
CA MET A 225 -19.59 7.92 -7.04
C MET A 225 -20.19 7.50 -8.38
N THR A 226 -19.54 6.54 -9.06
CA THR A 226 -19.94 6.14 -10.43
C THR A 226 -20.99 5.05 -10.43
N LYS A 227 -21.11 4.29 -9.34
CA LYS A 227 -21.94 3.07 -9.24
C LYS A 227 -21.64 2.04 -10.33
N VAL A 228 -20.42 2.10 -10.92
CA VAL A 228 -19.97 1.14 -11.91
C VAL A 228 -19.46 -0.10 -11.20
N VAL A 229 -20.27 -1.14 -11.20
CA VAL A 229 -20.00 -2.45 -10.58
C VAL A 229 -20.01 -3.59 -11.60
N ASN A 230 -20.14 -3.28 -12.89
CA ASN A 230 -20.22 -4.27 -13.94
C ASN A 230 -18.83 -4.91 -14.17
N ARG A 231 -18.76 -6.22 -14.02
CA ARG A 231 -17.53 -7.00 -14.23
C ARG A 231 -16.94 -6.81 -15.60
N PHE A 232 -17.78 -6.71 -16.64
CA PHE A 232 -17.30 -6.53 -18.01
C PHE A 232 -16.54 -5.20 -18.17
N THR A 233 -17.02 -4.12 -17.60
CA THR A 233 -16.34 -2.82 -17.63
C THR A 233 -14.97 -2.88 -16.94
N ILE A 234 -14.89 -3.54 -15.78
CA ILE A 234 -13.64 -3.70 -15.05
C ILE A 234 -12.65 -4.59 -15.82
N MET A 235 -13.13 -5.71 -16.38
CA MET A 235 -12.31 -6.60 -17.24
C MET A 235 -11.78 -5.87 -18.47
N THR A 236 -12.60 -5.03 -19.11
CA THR A 236 -12.17 -4.23 -20.26
C THR A 236 -11.03 -3.28 -19.86
N GLY A 237 -11.14 -2.60 -18.71
CA GLY A 237 -10.06 -1.77 -18.19
C GLY A 237 -8.77 -2.56 -17.93
N ALA A 238 -8.88 -3.75 -17.33
CA ALA A 238 -7.73 -4.63 -17.09
C ALA A 238 -7.08 -5.09 -18.41
N MET A 239 -7.89 -5.37 -19.44
CA MET A 239 -7.39 -5.75 -20.77
C MET A 239 -6.60 -4.61 -21.43
N PHE A 240 -7.06 -3.35 -21.31
CA PHE A 240 -6.27 -2.21 -21.77
C PHE A 240 -4.93 -2.09 -21.05
N MET A 241 -4.88 -2.35 -19.75
CA MET A 241 -3.61 -2.34 -19.00
C MET A 241 -2.67 -3.46 -19.45
N ILE A 242 -3.18 -4.66 -19.72
CA ILE A 242 -2.39 -5.77 -20.28
C ILE A 242 -1.83 -5.38 -21.64
N LEU A 243 -2.66 -4.84 -22.53
CA LEU A 243 -2.21 -4.39 -23.86
C LEU A 243 -1.15 -3.29 -23.77
N ALA A 244 -1.30 -2.35 -22.84
CA ALA A 244 -0.29 -1.32 -22.57
C ALA A 244 1.04 -1.92 -22.10
N GLY A 245 1.01 -3.04 -21.38
CA GLY A 245 2.22 -3.76 -20.95
C GLY A 245 3.06 -4.34 -22.11
N PHE A 246 2.47 -4.57 -23.27
CA PHE A 246 3.21 -4.98 -24.47
C PHE A 246 3.87 -3.83 -25.23
N VAL A 247 3.68 -2.58 -24.77
CA VAL A 247 4.18 -1.37 -25.43
C VAL A 247 5.25 -0.71 -24.56
N PRO A 248 6.56 -1.06 -24.72
CA PRO A 248 7.64 -0.52 -23.89
C PRO A 248 7.69 1.00 -23.82
N PRO A 249 7.38 1.77 -24.87
CA PRO A 249 7.35 3.23 -24.79
C PRO A 249 6.41 3.79 -23.72
N ILE A 250 5.29 3.10 -23.41
CA ILE A 250 4.39 3.51 -22.31
C ILE A 250 5.11 3.38 -20.96
N GLY A 251 5.78 2.26 -20.72
CA GLY A 251 6.57 2.06 -19.51
C GLY A 251 7.72 3.05 -19.41
N ALA A 252 8.47 3.25 -20.49
CA ALA A 252 9.57 4.21 -20.55
C ALA A 252 9.11 5.66 -20.30
N PHE A 253 7.93 6.03 -20.82
CA PHE A 253 7.33 7.34 -20.52
C PHE A 253 7.07 7.51 -19.02
N PHE A 254 6.45 6.53 -18.35
CA PHE A 254 6.23 6.61 -16.91
C PHE A 254 7.54 6.60 -16.11
N SER A 255 8.55 5.86 -16.55
CA SER A 255 9.88 5.82 -15.93
C SER A 255 10.66 7.12 -16.12
N SER A 256 10.32 7.95 -17.11
CA SER A 256 10.95 9.26 -17.34
C SER A 256 10.43 10.35 -16.40
N ILE A 257 9.39 10.07 -15.62
CA ILE A 257 8.81 11.06 -14.68
C ILE A 257 9.80 11.29 -13.52
N PRO A 258 10.23 12.55 -13.29
CA PRO A 258 11.15 12.85 -12.20
C PRO A 258 10.55 12.49 -10.83
N GLU A 259 11.41 12.01 -9.91
CA GLU A 259 11.02 11.65 -8.54
C GLU A 259 10.30 12.78 -7.81
N SER A 260 10.71 14.04 -8.02
CA SER A 260 10.07 15.20 -7.38
C SER A 260 8.62 15.40 -7.82
N VAL A 261 8.28 15.06 -9.07
CA VAL A 261 6.89 15.09 -9.57
C VAL A 261 6.08 13.98 -8.89
N LEU A 262 6.64 12.76 -8.85
CA LEU A 262 6.01 11.64 -8.14
C LEU A 262 5.82 11.97 -6.66
N GLY A 263 6.82 12.59 -6.02
CA GLY A 263 6.76 13.02 -4.63
C GLY A 263 5.63 14.02 -4.36
N GLY A 264 5.42 15.00 -5.23
CA GLY A 264 4.32 15.94 -5.13
C GLY A 264 2.93 15.25 -5.14
N CYS A 265 2.76 14.26 -6.02
CA CYS A 265 1.55 13.46 -6.09
C CYS A 265 1.39 12.51 -4.89
N THR A 266 2.46 11.80 -4.52
CA THR A 266 2.42 10.75 -3.49
C THR A 266 2.22 11.29 -2.09
N LEU A 267 2.70 12.49 -1.78
CA LEU A 267 2.42 13.15 -0.49
C LEU A 267 0.91 13.28 -0.24
N MET A 268 0.15 13.73 -1.25
CA MET A 268 -1.30 13.81 -1.14
C MET A 268 -1.93 12.41 -1.01
N MET A 269 -1.46 11.43 -1.80
CA MET A 269 -1.98 10.07 -1.76
C MET A 269 -1.72 9.39 -0.41
N PHE A 270 -0.50 9.44 0.10
CA PHE A 270 -0.14 8.80 1.36
C PHE A 270 -0.83 9.46 2.55
N GLY A 271 -0.98 10.79 2.52
CA GLY A 271 -1.82 11.49 3.50
C GLY A 271 -3.26 11.01 3.50
N THR A 272 -3.86 10.76 2.33
CA THR A 272 -5.22 10.22 2.25
C THR A 272 -5.33 8.78 2.77
N ILE A 273 -4.29 7.95 2.65
CA ILE A 273 -4.26 6.61 3.24
C ILE A 273 -4.30 6.70 4.78
N VAL A 274 -3.50 7.61 5.38
CA VAL A 274 -3.57 7.84 6.83
C VAL A 274 -4.99 8.20 7.26
N VAL A 275 -5.61 9.15 6.58
CA VAL A 275 -6.98 9.59 6.89
C VAL A 275 -7.99 8.46 6.72
N SER A 276 -7.86 7.63 5.67
CA SER A 276 -8.73 6.46 5.46
C SER A 276 -8.64 5.47 6.63
N GLY A 277 -7.42 5.21 7.13
CA GLY A 277 -7.24 4.40 8.33
C GLY A 277 -7.93 5.01 9.55
N ILE A 278 -7.78 6.33 9.77
CA ILE A 278 -8.45 7.06 10.86
C ILE A 278 -9.98 6.97 10.71
N GLU A 279 -10.53 7.10 9.51
CA GLU A 279 -11.97 6.93 9.27
C GLU A 279 -12.44 5.51 9.62
N MET A 280 -11.66 4.48 9.29
CA MET A 280 -11.97 3.10 9.68
C MET A 280 -12.02 2.95 11.20
N LEU A 281 -11.06 3.56 11.92
CA LEU A 281 -11.02 3.57 13.38
C LEU A 281 -12.23 4.32 13.97
N ALA A 282 -12.60 5.45 13.41
CA ALA A 282 -13.77 6.21 13.82
C ALA A 282 -15.06 5.41 13.66
N ARG A 283 -15.20 4.66 12.56
CA ARG A 283 -16.36 3.78 12.33
C ARG A 283 -16.37 2.57 13.28
N ALA A 284 -15.21 2.05 13.66
CA ALA A 284 -15.09 0.97 14.64
C ALA A 284 -15.47 1.40 16.05
N GLY A 285 -15.46 2.71 16.33
CA GLY A 285 -15.76 3.34 17.61
C GLY A 285 -14.58 3.35 18.57
N PHE A 286 -14.47 4.42 19.36
CA PHE A 286 -13.43 4.62 20.36
C PHE A 286 -13.88 4.11 21.74
N THR A 287 -14.19 2.81 21.84
CA THR A 287 -14.39 2.17 23.14
C THR A 287 -13.07 2.11 23.89
N GLN A 288 -13.09 1.98 25.22
CA GLN A 288 -11.86 1.90 26.01
C GLN A 288 -10.94 0.77 25.53
N ARG A 289 -11.50 -0.38 25.19
CA ARG A 289 -10.78 -1.51 24.60
C ARG A 289 -10.10 -1.12 23.29
N ASN A 290 -10.83 -0.50 22.37
CA ASN A 290 -10.30 -0.10 21.08
C ASN A 290 -9.21 0.96 21.21
N ILE A 291 -9.37 1.93 22.14
CA ILE A 291 -8.36 2.95 22.44
C ILE A 291 -7.04 2.29 22.88
N ILE A 292 -7.10 1.30 23.76
CA ILE A 292 -5.89 0.58 24.23
C ILE A 292 -5.24 -0.16 23.05
N ILE A 293 -6.01 -0.86 22.22
CA ILE A 293 -5.48 -1.55 21.03
C ILE A 293 -4.77 -0.54 20.12
N ILE A 294 -5.43 0.56 19.79
CA ILE A 294 -4.90 1.59 18.89
C ILE A 294 -3.61 2.19 19.49
N ALA A 295 -3.69 2.68 20.73
CA ALA A 295 -2.59 3.40 21.38
C ALA A 295 -1.34 2.53 21.52
N LEU A 296 -1.47 1.31 22.04
CA LEU A 296 -0.33 0.44 22.26
C LEU A 296 0.23 -0.11 20.95
N SER A 297 -0.62 -0.43 19.96
CA SER A 297 -0.13 -0.91 18.68
C SER A 297 0.68 0.15 17.94
N LEU A 298 0.19 1.39 17.91
CA LEU A 298 0.92 2.51 17.30
C LEU A 298 2.19 2.86 18.10
N ALA A 299 2.10 2.94 19.42
CA ALA A 299 3.25 3.28 20.26
C ALA A 299 4.38 2.24 20.15
N ILE A 300 4.05 0.95 20.22
CA ILE A 300 5.03 -0.12 20.09
C ILE A 300 5.53 -0.21 18.65
N GLY A 301 4.62 -0.27 17.68
CA GLY A 301 5.01 -0.49 16.27
C GLY A 301 5.80 0.66 15.69
N ILE A 302 5.33 1.88 15.81
CA ILE A 302 6.03 3.06 15.30
C ILE A 302 7.21 3.42 16.21
N GLY A 303 7.01 3.41 17.53
CA GLY A 303 8.06 3.80 18.49
C GLY A 303 9.31 2.94 18.36
N PHE A 304 9.18 1.63 18.46
CA PHE A 304 10.34 0.72 18.40
C PHE A 304 11.05 0.70 17.03
N THR A 305 10.33 0.96 15.95
CA THR A 305 10.96 0.99 14.61
C THR A 305 11.51 2.36 14.23
N SER A 306 11.13 3.43 14.96
CA SER A 306 11.67 4.78 14.75
C SER A 306 12.97 5.02 15.52
N VAL A 307 13.28 4.20 16.52
CA VAL A 307 14.56 4.26 17.23
C VAL A 307 15.63 3.59 16.38
N THR A 308 16.58 4.41 15.93
CA THR A 308 17.64 3.98 15.00
C THR A 308 18.79 3.22 15.67
N GLU A 309 18.87 3.30 17.00
CA GLU A 309 19.85 2.54 17.78
C GLU A 309 19.49 1.05 17.71
N ALA A 310 20.29 0.29 16.98
CA ALA A 310 20.10 -1.15 16.75
C ALA A 310 20.04 -1.97 18.05
N GLU A 311 20.51 -1.41 19.16
CA GLU A 311 20.61 -2.07 20.48
C GLU A 311 19.25 -2.50 21.02
N ILE A 312 18.17 -1.78 20.73
CA ILE A 312 16.82 -2.12 21.21
C ILE A 312 16.32 -3.46 20.63
N TRP A 313 16.78 -3.80 19.43
CA TRP A 313 16.44 -5.05 18.77
C TRP A 313 17.48 -6.16 19.04
N ALA A 314 18.65 -5.82 19.55
CA ALA A 314 19.76 -6.76 19.77
C ALA A 314 19.45 -7.90 20.75
N ILE A 315 18.46 -7.69 21.66
CA ILE A 315 17.99 -8.71 22.61
C ILE A 315 17.19 -9.82 21.93
N PHE A 316 16.65 -9.57 20.74
CA PHE A 316 15.85 -10.56 20.01
C PHE A 316 16.71 -11.42 19.08
N PRO A 317 16.30 -12.66 18.78
CA PRO A 317 16.93 -13.48 17.76
C PRO A 317 17.06 -12.73 16.42
N LYS A 318 18.15 -12.95 15.66
CA LYS A 318 18.43 -12.25 14.41
C LYS A 318 17.25 -12.29 13.42
N MET A 319 16.55 -13.42 13.33
CA MET A 319 15.37 -13.58 12.50
C MET A 319 14.27 -12.57 12.87
N ILE A 320 14.02 -12.31 14.16
CA ILE A 320 13.03 -11.33 14.62
C ILE A 320 13.51 -9.91 14.30
N GLN A 321 14.81 -9.64 14.48
CA GLN A 321 15.39 -8.36 14.10
C GLN A 321 15.17 -8.09 12.61
N ASP A 322 15.54 -9.04 11.74
CA ASP A 322 15.45 -8.91 10.29
C ASP A 322 14.01 -8.70 9.80
N ILE A 323 13.01 -9.26 10.49
CA ILE A 323 11.60 -9.15 10.12
C ILE A 323 10.96 -7.84 10.60
N PHE A 324 11.26 -7.42 11.84
CA PHE A 324 10.48 -6.38 12.53
C PHE A 324 11.21 -5.05 12.70
N SER A 325 12.55 -5.01 12.73
CA SER A 325 13.28 -3.77 13.06
C SER A 325 13.06 -2.65 12.04
N GLY A 326 12.90 -2.98 10.77
CA GLY A 326 12.64 -2.00 9.69
C GLY A 326 11.18 -1.89 9.27
N ASN A 327 10.25 -2.58 9.93
CA ASN A 327 8.88 -2.72 9.44
C ASN A 327 7.82 -2.43 10.53
N CYS A 328 7.50 -1.14 10.71
CA CYS A 328 6.50 -0.72 11.70
C CYS A 328 5.12 -1.34 11.43
N VAL A 329 4.75 -1.58 10.17
CA VAL A 329 3.44 -2.14 9.81
C VAL A 329 3.32 -3.57 10.31
N ALA A 330 4.36 -4.39 10.16
CA ALA A 330 4.40 -5.76 10.67
C ALA A 330 4.28 -5.78 12.22
N VAL A 331 5.00 -4.91 12.91
CA VAL A 331 4.94 -4.81 14.38
C VAL A 331 3.54 -4.41 14.83
N VAL A 332 2.97 -3.35 14.24
CA VAL A 332 1.60 -2.88 14.55
C VAL A 332 0.58 -3.99 14.32
N PHE A 333 0.70 -4.71 13.20
CA PHE A 333 -0.23 -5.80 12.87
C PHE A 333 -0.20 -6.90 13.93
N VAL A 334 0.99 -7.40 14.28
CA VAL A 334 1.15 -8.46 15.28
C VAL A 334 0.66 -7.99 16.66
N VAL A 335 1.06 -6.79 17.11
CA VAL A 335 0.65 -6.24 18.40
C VAL A 335 -0.86 -6.03 18.46
N SER A 336 -1.46 -5.48 17.41
CA SER A 336 -2.91 -5.25 17.35
C SER A 336 -3.72 -6.55 17.40
N ILE A 337 -3.26 -7.61 16.74
CA ILE A 337 -3.89 -8.93 16.81
C ILE A 337 -3.76 -9.51 18.23
N ILE A 338 -2.56 -9.48 18.81
CA ILE A 338 -2.34 -10.00 20.16
C ILE A 338 -3.25 -9.28 21.15
N LEU A 339 -3.29 -7.95 21.12
CA LEU A 339 -4.15 -7.16 22.00
C LEU A 339 -5.64 -7.44 21.75
N ASN A 340 -6.03 -7.61 20.48
CA ASN A 340 -7.41 -7.93 20.13
C ASN A 340 -7.84 -9.31 20.64
N LEU A 341 -6.93 -10.27 20.76
CA LEU A 341 -7.22 -11.61 21.28
C LEU A 341 -7.19 -11.66 22.81
N VAL A 342 -6.26 -10.91 23.44
CA VAL A 342 -6.02 -10.98 24.89
C VAL A 342 -6.97 -10.08 25.68
N LEU A 343 -7.31 -8.90 25.16
CA LEU A 343 -8.15 -7.96 25.90
C LEU A 343 -9.60 -8.42 25.99
N PRO A 344 -10.24 -8.32 27.17
CA PRO A 344 -11.65 -8.67 27.34
C PRO A 344 -12.57 -7.88 26.39
N LYS A 345 -13.64 -8.51 25.92
CA LYS A 345 -14.60 -7.85 25.01
C LYS A 345 -15.40 -6.75 25.72
N ASN A 346 -15.68 -6.91 27.01
CA ASN A 346 -16.47 -5.98 27.83
C ASN A 346 -15.53 -5.22 28.75
N MET A 347 -14.77 -4.26 28.20
CA MET A 347 -14.04 -3.26 28.96
C MET A 347 -14.85 -1.96 28.94
N GLU A 348 -15.97 -1.92 29.63
CA GLU A 348 -16.67 -0.68 29.91
C GLU A 348 -16.03 -0.01 31.12
N ILE A 349 -15.78 1.29 31.00
CA ILE A 349 -15.54 2.11 32.20
C ILE A 349 -16.88 2.09 32.92
N GLU A 350 -16.98 1.40 34.07
CA GLU A 350 -18.02 1.70 35.04
C GLU A 350 -18.00 3.22 35.23
N LYS A 351 -19.14 3.85 34.91
CA LYS A 351 -19.32 5.28 35.14
C LYS A 351 -19.14 5.50 36.66
N LEU A 352 -17.94 5.87 37.06
CA LEU A 352 -17.67 6.38 38.42
C LEU A 352 -18.44 7.67 38.70
N ALA A 353 -19.37 8.05 37.85
CA ALA A 353 -20.17 9.27 37.92
C ALA A 353 -21.59 9.06 38.54
N GLU A 354 -21.93 7.86 39.03
CA GLU A 354 -23.18 7.64 39.74
C GLU A 354 -22.99 7.36 41.26
N ALA A 355 -21.77 7.57 41.78
CA ALA A 355 -21.46 7.42 43.21
C ALA A 355 -20.86 8.72 43.82
N ALA A 356 -21.41 9.88 43.44
CA ALA A 356 -21.12 11.16 44.11
C ALA A 356 -22.41 11.91 44.37
#